data_de3f935513daf935344ed43cca988392
#
_entry.id   de3f935513daf935344ed43cca988392
#
_cell.length_a   1.000
_cell.length_b   1.000
_cell.length_c   1.000
_cell.angle_alpha   90.00
_cell.angle_beta   90.00
_cell.angle_gamma   90.00
#
_symmetry.space_group_name_H-M   'P 1'
#
loop_
_entity.id
_entity.type
_entity.pdbx_description
1 polymer ?
#
loop_
_entity_poly.entity_id
_entity_poly.type
_entity_poly.pdbx_seq_one_letter_code
_entity_poly.pdbx_strand_id
1 'polypeptide(L)'
;LRRDREELEKYEFNTIILDEAQNIKNPNTITARSVRNINARMRLCLSGTPIENNLFELWSLFEFLMPGFLGSQHAFQRGIVKPIKDGDAETLEYLRTRVRPFILRRTKAEVAKDLPPKVESVTCCALDEGQAELYSALAHKLRAQVLADVDQKGMAKSQMSILDALLKLRQICCHPRLLKMDMPGFSNNLPSGKFDAFKDMVMDIVEGGHKVLVFSQFVQMLHIIRQWLMASSIPFCYLDGASKDRFEQVDMFNNSPNIPIFLISLKAGGTGLNLTSADYVIHYDPWWNPAVESQATDRTHRIGQTRQVFSYKLICQNTVEEKILKLQEAKRSVAEAIIPGQDTWKSLTREDLEMLFDV
;
A
#
# COMPACT_ATOMS: atom_id res chain seq x y z
N LEU A 1 10.79 -21.17 0.07
CA LEU A 1 12.14 -20.75 -0.29
C LEU A 1 13.11 -20.67 0.92
N ARG A 2 12.79 -19.86 1.99
CA ARG A 2 13.69 -19.75 3.16
C ARG A 2 13.95 -21.08 3.88
N ARG A 3 12.93 -21.93 3.98
CA ARG A 3 13.00 -23.24 4.64
C ARG A 3 13.72 -24.28 3.78
N ASP A 4 13.59 -24.16 2.45
CA ASP A 4 14.03 -25.16 1.49
C ASP A 4 15.28 -24.71 0.72
N ARG A 5 15.97 -23.68 1.22
CA ARG A 5 17.12 -23.07 0.55
C ARG A 5 18.22 -24.10 0.27
N GLU A 6 18.63 -24.84 1.30
CA GLU A 6 19.72 -25.83 1.20
C GLU A 6 19.41 -26.95 0.19
N GLU A 7 18.12 -27.26 0.03
CA GLU A 7 17.68 -28.21 -0.97
C GLU A 7 17.72 -27.63 -2.37
N LEU A 8 17.21 -26.40 -2.55
CA LEU A 8 17.17 -25.71 -3.84
C LEU A 8 18.57 -25.37 -4.39
N GLU A 9 19.53 -25.10 -3.53
CA GLU A 9 20.93 -24.83 -3.92
C GLU A 9 21.66 -26.07 -4.49
N LYS A 10 21.15 -27.30 -4.28
CA LYS A 10 21.70 -28.52 -4.85
C LYS A 10 21.40 -28.71 -6.33
N TYR A 11 20.43 -28.00 -6.86
CA TYR A 11 19.97 -28.18 -8.24
C TYR A 11 20.46 -27.02 -9.13
N GLU A 12 20.74 -27.34 -10.38
CA GLU A 12 20.94 -26.35 -11.43
C GLU A 12 19.65 -26.23 -12.25
N PHE A 13 19.00 -25.07 -12.16
CA PHE A 13 17.76 -24.80 -12.88
C PHE A 13 18.04 -24.26 -14.27
N ASN A 14 17.24 -24.65 -15.24
CA ASN A 14 17.31 -24.00 -16.55
C ASN A 14 16.79 -22.56 -16.47
N THR A 15 15.68 -22.36 -15.77
CA THR A 15 15.04 -21.04 -15.62
C THR A 15 14.50 -20.87 -14.20
N ILE A 16 14.75 -19.70 -13.61
CA ILE A 16 14.10 -19.25 -12.38
C ILE A 16 13.24 -18.02 -12.70
N ILE A 17 11.97 -18.09 -12.34
CA ILE A 17 11.01 -16.97 -12.48
C ILE A 17 10.60 -16.53 -11.09
N LEU A 18 10.82 -15.25 -10.77
CA LEU A 18 10.31 -14.62 -9.55
C LEU A 18 9.05 -13.84 -9.88
N ASP A 19 7.92 -14.34 -9.41
CA ASP A 19 6.68 -13.57 -9.40
C ASP A 19 6.66 -12.64 -8.18
N GLU A 20 6.03 -11.45 -8.34
CA GLU A 20 6.03 -10.37 -7.35
C GLU A 20 7.48 -10.05 -6.87
N ALA A 21 8.39 -9.84 -7.83
CA ALA A 21 9.82 -9.70 -7.57
C ALA A 21 10.18 -8.52 -6.66
N GLN A 22 9.26 -7.56 -6.42
CA GLN A 22 9.45 -6.53 -5.39
C GLN A 22 9.69 -7.11 -3.98
N ASN A 23 9.38 -8.38 -3.74
CA ASN A 23 9.71 -9.05 -2.47
C ASN A 23 11.22 -9.19 -2.21
N ILE A 24 12.06 -9.06 -3.25
CA ILE A 24 13.52 -9.06 -3.14
C ILE A 24 14.15 -7.67 -3.35
N LYS A 25 13.34 -6.60 -3.37
CA LYS A 25 13.80 -5.21 -3.57
C LYS A 25 14.83 -4.74 -2.56
N ASN A 26 14.79 -5.24 -1.32
CA ASN A 26 15.81 -4.98 -0.33
C ASN A 26 16.91 -6.05 -0.41
N PRO A 27 18.13 -5.68 -0.89
CA PRO A 27 19.22 -6.63 -1.11
C PRO A 27 19.73 -7.31 0.17
N ASN A 28 19.47 -6.71 1.33
CA ASN A 28 19.98 -7.17 2.62
C ASN A 28 19.08 -8.20 3.29
N THR A 29 17.89 -8.48 2.74
CA THR A 29 16.98 -9.50 3.29
C THR A 29 17.52 -10.90 3.06
N ILE A 30 17.18 -11.82 3.99
CA ILE A 30 17.50 -13.25 3.84
C ILE A 30 16.90 -13.78 2.53
N THR A 31 15.68 -13.39 2.18
CA THR A 31 15.01 -13.83 0.94
C THR A 31 15.80 -13.42 -0.30
N ALA A 32 16.22 -12.14 -0.40
CA ALA A 32 16.99 -11.66 -1.54
C ALA A 32 18.35 -12.35 -1.67
N ARG A 33 19.03 -12.62 -0.56
CA ARG A 33 20.29 -13.38 -0.55
C ARG A 33 20.08 -14.84 -0.96
N SER A 34 19.05 -15.49 -0.41
CA SER A 34 18.77 -16.90 -0.71
C SER A 34 18.49 -17.12 -2.19
N VAL A 35 17.68 -16.24 -2.81
CA VAL A 35 17.34 -16.35 -4.24
C VAL A 35 18.56 -16.17 -5.15
N ARG A 36 19.46 -15.27 -4.79
CA ARG A 36 20.69 -15.03 -5.59
C ARG A 36 21.63 -16.22 -5.62
N ASN A 37 21.64 -17.03 -4.57
CA ASN A 37 22.50 -18.19 -4.45
C ASN A 37 22.01 -19.43 -5.24
N ILE A 38 20.75 -19.41 -5.72
CA ILE A 38 20.23 -20.52 -6.51
C ILE A 38 20.82 -20.46 -7.93
N ASN A 39 21.37 -21.58 -8.41
CA ASN A 39 21.97 -21.66 -9.74
C ASN A 39 20.91 -21.79 -10.83
N ALA A 40 20.99 -20.92 -11.83
CA ALA A 40 20.11 -20.97 -13.00
C ALA A 40 20.79 -20.38 -14.25
N ARG A 41 20.46 -20.92 -15.40
CA ARG A 41 20.95 -20.42 -16.72
C ARG A 41 20.22 -19.14 -17.13
N MET A 42 18.93 -19.07 -16.86
CA MET A 42 18.09 -17.91 -17.16
C MET A 42 17.32 -17.47 -15.89
N ARG A 43 17.19 -16.16 -15.75
CA ARG A 43 16.46 -15.57 -14.61
C ARG A 43 15.49 -14.53 -15.12
N LEU A 44 14.27 -14.54 -14.59
CA LEU A 44 13.18 -13.62 -14.94
C LEU A 44 12.52 -13.06 -13.69
N CYS A 45 12.22 -11.79 -13.70
CA CYS A 45 11.44 -11.11 -12.68
C CYS A 45 10.11 -10.64 -13.26
N LEU A 46 9.00 -10.99 -12.61
CA LEU A 46 7.68 -10.44 -12.88
C LEU A 46 7.32 -9.50 -11.72
N SER A 47 6.96 -8.27 -12.05
CA SER A 47 6.55 -7.26 -11.06
C SER A 47 5.66 -6.21 -11.71
N GLY A 48 4.58 -5.84 -11.03
CA GLY A 48 3.75 -4.69 -11.40
C GLY A 48 4.46 -3.36 -11.10
N THR A 49 5.40 -3.36 -10.17
CA THR A 49 6.12 -2.17 -9.67
C THR A 49 7.60 -2.48 -9.51
N PRO A 50 8.40 -2.42 -10.60
CA PRO A 50 9.82 -2.79 -10.55
C PRO A 50 10.65 -1.85 -9.68
N ILE A 51 10.21 -0.61 -9.51
CA ILE A 51 10.81 0.40 -8.64
C ILE A 51 9.67 1.09 -7.89
N GLU A 52 9.62 0.94 -6.57
CA GLU A 52 8.62 1.59 -5.74
C GLU A 52 9.21 2.79 -4.97
N ASN A 53 10.41 2.63 -4.42
CA ASN A 53 10.89 3.52 -3.38
C ASN A 53 12.29 4.10 -3.63
N ASN A 54 13.19 3.37 -4.27
CA ASN A 54 14.53 3.88 -4.54
C ASN A 54 15.26 3.08 -5.62
N LEU A 55 16.34 3.68 -6.16
CA LEU A 55 17.18 3.05 -7.17
C LEU A 55 17.87 1.75 -6.73
N PHE A 56 18.02 1.52 -5.41
CA PHE A 56 18.55 0.26 -4.90
C PHE A 56 17.62 -0.92 -5.12
N GLU A 57 16.33 -0.69 -5.24
CA GLU A 57 15.38 -1.74 -5.59
C GLU A 57 15.67 -2.27 -6.98
N LEU A 58 15.93 -1.36 -7.94
CA LEU A 58 16.37 -1.72 -9.28
C LEU A 58 17.69 -2.50 -9.23
N TRP A 59 18.68 -1.99 -8.47
CA TRP A 59 19.96 -2.68 -8.30
C TRP A 59 19.76 -4.11 -7.77
N SER A 60 18.90 -4.29 -6.77
CA SER A 60 18.65 -5.61 -6.18
C SER A 60 18.02 -6.60 -7.15
N LEU A 61 17.09 -6.12 -8.01
CA LEU A 61 16.50 -6.93 -9.07
C LEU A 61 17.53 -7.32 -10.14
N PHE A 62 18.35 -6.35 -10.58
CA PHE A 62 19.39 -6.61 -11.56
C PHE A 62 20.54 -7.49 -11.01
N GLU A 63 20.85 -7.39 -9.72
CA GLU A 63 21.82 -8.29 -9.06
C GLU A 63 21.32 -9.75 -9.00
N PHE A 64 20.00 -9.96 -8.98
CA PHE A 64 19.42 -11.28 -9.17
C PHE A 64 19.42 -11.68 -10.65
N LEU A 65 18.97 -10.82 -11.57
CA LEU A 65 18.84 -11.13 -13.00
C LEU A 65 20.20 -11.36 -13.67
N MET A 66 21.13 -10.47 -13.44
CA MET A 66 22.47 -10.42 -14.06
C MET A 66 23.49 -9.93 -13.02
N PRO A 67 24.04 -10.84 -12.19
CA PRO A 67 24.97 -10.47 -11.13
C PRO A 67 26.14 -9.61 -11.66
N GLY A 68 26.41 -8.50 -11.00
CA GLY A 68 27.49 -7.57 -11.35
C GLY A 68 27.21 -6.61 -12.50
N PHE A 69 26.06 -6.71 -13.20
CA PHE A 69 25.73 -5.84 -14.34
C PHE A 69 25.72 -4.34 -14.00
N LEU A 70 25.18 -3.98 -12.84
CA LEU A 70 25.15 -2.60 -12.33
C LEU A 70 26.32 -2.28 -11.38
N GLY A 71 27.33 -3.16 -11.29
CA GLY A 71 28.45 -3.03 -10.39
C GLY A 71 28.11 -3.39 -8.93
N SER A 72 29.09 -3.23 -8.05
CA SER A 72 28.86 -3.47 -6.62
C SER A 72 27.88 -2.46 -6.03
N GLN A 73 27.20 -2.84 -4.93
CA GLN A 73 26.26 -1.97 -4.22
C GLN A 73 26.88 -0.60 -3.87
N HIS A 74 28.14 -0.59 -3.43
CA HIS A 74 28.87 0.62 -3.09
C HIS A 74 29.19 1.48 -4.33
N ALA A 75 29.60 0.87 -5.43
CA ALA A 75 29.86 1.58 -6.70
C ALA A 75 28.58 2.19 -7.26
N PHE A 76 27.47 1.45 -7.22
CA PHE A 76 26.14 1.93 -7.64
C PHE A 76 25.67 3.11 -6.77
N GLN A 77 25.87 3.04 -5.44
CA GLN A 77 25.54 4.13 -4.54
C GLN A 77 26.28 5.43 -4.91
N ARG A 78 27.60 5.33 -5.10
CA ARG A 78 28.45 6.52 -5.33
C ARG A 78 28.34 7.06 -6.75
N GLY A 79 28.27 6.16 -7.75
CA GLY A 79 28.32 6.53 -9.16
C GLY A 79 26.96 6.81 -9.82
N ILE A 80 25.87 6.28 -9.22
CA ILE A 80 24.53 6.39 -9.82
C ILE A 80 23.55 7.06 -8.85
N VAL A 81 23.36 6.48 -7.64
CA VAL A 81 22.31 6.96 -6.74
C VAL A 81 22.57 8.38 -6.25
N LYS A 82 23.82 8.67 -5.85
CA LYS A 82 24.16 10.00 -5.32
C LYS A 82 24.07 11.08 -6.40
N PRO A 83 24.69 10.96 -7.60
CA PRO A 83 24.56 11.96 -8.65
C PRO A 83 23.11 12.22 -9.07
N ILE A 84 22.28 11.17 -9.24
CA ILE A 84 20.86 11.33 -9.58
C ILE A 84 20.10 12.08 -8.48
N LYS A 85 20.39 11.83 -7.21
CA LYS A 85 19.80 12.59 -6.09
C LYS A 85 20.21 14.05 -6.08
N ASP A 86 21.42 14.32 -6.52
CA ASP A 86 21.97 15.67 -6.64
C ASP A 86 21.51 16.39 -7.94
N GLY A 87 20.61 15.75 -8.73
CA GLY A 87 19.97 16.33 -9.92
C GLY A 87 20.70 16.08 -11.25
N ASP A 88 21.66 15.15 -11.28
CA ASP A 88 22.40 14.81 -12.51
C ASP A 88 21.54 14.03 -13.50
N ALA A 89 21.04 14.74 -14.52
CA ALA A 89 20.19 14.18 -15.58
C ALA A 89 20.97 13.25 -16.55
N GLU A 90 22.28 13.47 -16.71
CA GLU A 90 23.11 12.65 -17.59
C GLU A 90 23.30 11.23 -17.01
N THR A 91 23.60 11.16 -15.70
CA THR A 91 23.67 9.88 -15.00
C THR A 91 22.33 9.14 -15.02
N LEU A 92 21.20 9.85 -14.92
CA LEU A 92 19.87 9.25 -15.01
C LEU A 92 19.63 8.65 -16.41
N GLU A 93 19.95 9.38 -17.48
CA GLU A 93 19.76 8.90 -18.86
C GLU A 93 20.72 7.74 -19.17
N TYR A 94 21.94 7.78 -18.67
CA TYR A 94 22.88 6.66 -18.74
C TYR A 94 22.28 5.39 -18.12
N LEU A 95 21.72 5.49 -16.90
CA LEU A 95 21.09 4.34 -16.24
C LEU A 95 19.90 3.83 -17.03
N ARG A 96 19.02 4.73 -17.51
CA ARG A 96 17.85 4.37 -18.33
C ARG A 96 18.25 3.61 -19.58
N THR A 97 19.20 4.12 -20.34
CA THR A 97 19.68 3.50 -21.57
C THR A 97 20.25 2.10 -21.29
N ARG A 98 20.98 1.95 -20.17
CA ARG A 98 21.61 0.69 -19.78
C ARG A 98 20.59 -0.39 -19.40
N VAL A 99 19.51 -0.05 -18.68
CA VAL A 99 18.53 -1.03 -18.18
C VAL A 99 17.37 -1.29 -19.15
N ARG A 100 17.05 -0.33 -20.03
CA ARG A 100 15.92 -0.39 -20.96
C ARG A 100 15.82 -1.68 -21.79
N PRO A 101 16.91 -2.26 -22.34
CA PRO A 101 16.84 -3.48 -23.13
C PRO A 101 16.33 -4.70 -22.36
N PHE A 102 16.41 -4.68 -21.04
CA PHE A 102 16.07 -5.81 -20.16
C PHE A 102 14.71 -5.63 -19.46
N ILE A 103 14.00 -4.53 -19.73
CA ILE A 103 12.73 -4.21 -19.10
C ILE A 103 11.63 -4.17 -20.16
N LEU A 104 10.66 -5.08 -20.05
CA LEU A 104 9.44 -5.04 -20.84
C LEU A 104 8.28 -4.57 -19.93
N ARG A 105 7.77 -3.39 -20.18
CA ARG A 105 6.60 -2.84 -19.49
C ARG A 105 5.44 -2.65 -20.44
N ARG A 106 4.27 -3.11 -20.05
CA ARG A 106 2.99 -2.86 -20.72
C ARG A 106 1.98 -2.36 -19.72
N THR A 107 1.28 -1.30 -20.04
CA THR A 107 0.16 -0.82 -19.22
C THR A 107 -1.14 -1.52 -19.63
N LYS A 108 -2.10 -1.62 -18.70
CA LYS A 108 -3.42 -2.18 -19.00
C LYS A 108 -4.11 -1.44 -20.15
N ALA A 109 -3.98 -0.11 -20.19
CA ALA A 109 -4.55 0.72 -21.24
C ALA A 109 -4.02 0.37 -22.65
N GLU A 110 -2.77 -0.09 -22.74
CA GLU A 110 -2.17 -0.48 -24.03
C GLU A 110 -2.62 -1.86 -24.53
N VAL A 111 -2.81 -2.82 -23.58
CA VAL A 111 -2.99 -4.25 -23.94
C VAL A 111 -4.39 -4.80 -23.69
N ALA A 112 -5.17 -4.21 -22.78
CA ALA A 112 -6.49 -4.68 -22.39
C ALA A 112 -7.56 -3.66 -22.79
N LYS A 113 -7.71 -3.41 -24.08
CA LYS A 113 -8.64 -2.42 -24.64
C LYS A 113 -10.11 -2.75 -24.40
N ASP A 114 -10.42 -4.04 -24.21
CA ASP A 114 -11.78 -4.52 -23.94
C ASP A 114 -12.14 -4.44 -22.44
N LEU A 115 -11.20 -4.01 -21.59
CA LEU A 115 -11.46 -3.88 -20.17
C LEU A 115 -12.31 -2.64 -19.92
N PRO A 116 -13.47 -2.77 -19.22
CA PRO A 116 -14.30 -1.62 -18.89
C PRO A 116 -13.52 -0.53 -18.15
N PRO A 117 -13.91 0.75 -18.25
CA PRO A 117 -13.21 1.84 -17.58
C PRO A 117 -13.25 1.69 -16.07
N LYS A 118 -12.17 2.15 -15.41
CA LYS A 118 -12.08 2.28 -13.96
C LYS A 118 -12.27 3.74 -13.58
N VAL A 119 -13.16 4.01 -12.64
CA VAL A 119 -13.38 5.33 -12.05
C VAL A 119 -12.83 5.33 -10.63
N GLU A 120 -11.88 6.21 -10.35
CA GLU A 120 -11.32 6.40 -9.01
C GLU A 120 -11.84 7.73 -8.42
N SER A 121 -12.33 7.70 -7.21
CA SER A 121 -12.87 8.87 -6.51
C SER A 121 -12.40 8.91 -5.06
N VAL A 122 -12.15 10.12 -4.57
CA VAL A 122 -11.88 10.38 -3.16
C VAL A 122 -13.17 10.89 -2.52
N THR A 123 -13.65 10.20 -1.50
CA THR A 123 -14.80 10.59 -0.70
C THR A 123 -14.31 11.20 0.60
N CYS A 124 -14.57 12.48 0.77
CA CYS A 124 -14.22 13.23 1.96
C CYS A 124 -15.27 13.03 3.06
N CYS A 125 -14.84 12.58 4.23
CA CYS A 125 -15.69 12.37 5.40
C CYS A 125 -15.36 13.42 6.46
N ALA A 126 -16.39 13.98 7.12
CA ALA A 126 -16.19 14.79 8.31
C ALA A 126 -15.94 13.90 9.53
N LEU A 127 -15.15 14.38 10.48
CA LEU A 127 -15.11 13.76 11.80
C LEU A 127 -16.39 14.12 12.56
N ASP A 128 -16.86 13.19 13.40
CA ASP A 128 -17.87 13.52 14.42
C ASP A 128 -17.30 14.54 15.43
N GLU A 129 -18.15 15.35 16.06
CA GLU A 129 -17.72 16.44 16.95
C GLU A 129 -16.77 15.94 18.04
N GLY A 130 -17.17 14.92 18.79
CA GLY A 130 -16.33 14.34 19.85
C GLY A 130 -15.08 13.64 19.29
N GLN A 131 -15.15 13.08 18.09
CA GLN A 131 -13.99 12.51 17.39
C GLN A 131 -13.02 13.62 16.95
N ALA A 132 -13.51 14.78 16.52
CA ALA A 132 -12.69 15.93 16.11
C ALA A 132 -11.95 16.53 17.32
N GLU A 133 -12.63 16.68 18.47
CA GLU A 133 -11.99 17.12 19.71
C GLU A 133 -10.87 16.17 20.16
N LEU A 134 -11.16 14.86 20.17
CA LEU A 134 -10.16 13.83 20.49
C LEU A 134 -8.97 13.89 19.53
N TYR A 135 -9.23 14.04 18.22
CA TYR A 135 -8.19 14.14 17.20
C TYR A 135 -7.30 15.36 17.43
N SER A 136 -7.89 16.54 17.66
CA SER A 136 -7.16 17.78 17.90
C SER A 136 -6.29 17.69 19.17
N ALA A 137 -6.87 17.23 20.28
CA ALA A 137 -6.14 17.06 21.54
C ALA A 137 -4.93 16.11 21.38
N LEU A 138 -5.13 14.98 20.67
CA LEU A 138 -4.04 14.03 20.45
C LEU A 138 -3.00 14.58 19.46
N ALA A 139 -3.41 15.27 18.42
CA ALA A 139 -2.51 15.86 17.42
C ALA A 139 -1.57 16.89 18.07
N HIS A 140 -2.10 17.80 18.89
CA HIS A 140 -1.27 18.76 19.64
C HIS A 140 -0.27 18.06 20.56
N LYS A 141 -0.70 17.04 21.32
CA LYS A 141 0.18 16.26 22.20
C LYS A 141 1.31 15.57 21.42
N LEU A 142 0.95 14.88 20.34
CA LEU A 142 1.92 14.14 19.52
C LEU A 142 2.87 15.05 18.77
N ARG A 143 2.39 16.21 18.28
CA ARG A 143 3.24 17.23 17.66
C ARG A 143 4.34 17.68 18.60
N ALA A 144 4.00 18.06 19.83
CA ALA A 144 4.97 18.48 20.84
C ALA A 144 6.01 17.37 21.12
N GLN A 145 5.58 16.13 21.26
CA GLN A 145 6.47 14.99 21.48
C GLN A 145 7.42 14.73 20.30
N VAL A 146 6.89 14.71 19.08
CA VAL A 146 7.68 14.46 17.87
C VAL A 146 8.72 15.57 17.64
N LEU A 147 8.33 16.83 17.79
CA LEU A 147 9.27 17.95 17.62
C LEU A 147 10.37 17.92 18.66
N ALA A 148 10.05 17.66 19.92
CA ALA A 148 11.04 17.50 20.99
C ALA A 148 12.01 16.33 20.71
N ASP A 149 11.49 15.19 20.23
CA ASP A 149 12.32 14.05 19.84
C ASP A 149 13.27 14.39 18.66
N VAL A 150 12.76 15.12 17.66
CA VAL A 150 13.55 15.55 16.50
C VAL A 150 14.65 16.52 16.91
N ASP A 151 14.34 17.49 17.76
CA ASP A 151 15.30 18.48 18.26
C ASP A 151 16.41 17.83 19.12
N GLN A 152 16.08 16.81 19.91
CA GLN A 152 17.05 16.14 20.78
C GLN A 152 17.89 15.06 20.06
N LYS A 153 17.26 14.25 19.19
CA LYS A 153 17.86 13.04 18.63
C LYS A 153 18.16 13.14 17.12
N GLY A 154 17.64 14.19 16.47
CA GLY A 154 17.66 14.36 15.01
C GLY A 154 16.65 13.47 14.28
N MET A 155 16.33 13.83 13.03
CA MET A 155 15.33 13.19 12.18
C MET A 155 15.50 11.67 12.04
N ALA A 156 16.75 11.22 11.80
CA ALA A 156 17.02 9.80 11.55
C ALA A 156 16.68 8.89 12.76
N LYS A 157 16.91 9.37 13.98
CA LYS A 157 16.64 8.61 15.21
C LYS A 157 15.19 8.75 15.69
N SER A 158 14.47 9.75 15.21
CA SER A 158 13.07 10.03 15.59
C SER A 158 12.05 9.37 14.68
N GLN A 159 12.47 8.64 13.64
CA GLN A 159 11.57 8.00 12.67
C GLN A 159 10.50 7.12 13.31
N MET A 160 10.84 6.34 14.33
CA MET A 160 9.88 5.46 15.02
C MET A 160 8.82 6.25 15.79
N SER A 161 9.22 7.35 16.45
CA SER A 161 8.30 8.25 17.16
C SER A 161 7.34 8.93 16.19
N ILE A 162 7.84 9.39 15.04
CA ILE A 162 7.05 9.99 13.97
C ILE A 162 6.01 8.98 13.43
N LEU A 163 6.45 7.77 13.09
CA LEU A 163 5.57 6.72 12.56
C LEU A 163 4.48 6.31 13.54
N ASP A 164 4.82 6.20 14.83
CA ASP A 164 3.86 5.87 15.90
C ASP A 164 2.82 6.99 16.07
N ALA A 165 3.26 8.24 16.04
CA ALA A 165 2.36 9.39 16.12
C ALA A 165 1.38 9.43 14.94
N LEU A 166 1.88 9.27 13.71
CA LEU A 166 1.05 9.22 12.52
C LEU A 166 0.09 8.03 12.52
N LEU A 167 0.54 6.87 13.03
CA LEU A 167 -0.31 5.69 13.17
C LEU A 167 -1.49 5.97 14.09
N LYS A 168 -1.26 6.59 15.25
CA LYS A 168 -2.31 6.95 16.23
C LYS A 168 -3.33 7.94 15.65
N LEU A 169 -2.87 8.98 14.96
CA LEU A 169 -3.77 9.93 14.29
C LEU A 169 -4.64 9.25 13.22
N ARG A 170 -4.07 8.36 12.42
CA ARG A 170 -4.83 7.58 11.43
C ARG A 170 -5.82 6.61 12.07
N GLN A 171 -5.47 6.03 13.22
CA GLN A 171 -6.40 5.18 13.96
C GLN A 171 -7.66 5.95 14.38
N ILE A 172 -7.50 7.18 14.89
CA ILE A 172 -8.67 8.03 15.22
C ILE A 172 -9.50 8.35 13.99
N CYS A 173 -8.85 8.70 12.87
CA CYS A 173 -9.57 8.95 11.61
C CYS A 173 -10.40 7.73 11.17
N CYS A 174 -9.91 6.52 11.36
CA CYS A 174 -10.67 5.31 11.05
C CYS A 174 -11.82 5.08 12.03
N HIS A 175 -11.52 5.02 13.31
CA HIS A 175 -12.50 4.87 14.38
C HIS A 175 -11.82 5.09 15.75
N PRO A 176 -12.41 5.86 16.70
CA PRO A 176 -11.82 6.09 18.02
C PRO A 176 -11.49 4.80 18.80
N ARG A 177 -12.29 3.75 18.63
CA ARG A 177 -12.06 2.42 19.25
C ARG A 177 -10.74 1.75 18.85
N LEU A 178 -10.05 2.23 17.82
CA LEU A 178 -8.74 1.68 17.43
C LEU A 178 -7.62 2.23 18.30
N LEU A 179 -7.83 3.35 18.96
CA LEU A 179 -6.85 3.96 19.84
C LEU A 179 -6.72 3.14 21.13
N LYS A 180 -5.54 2.57 21.36
CA LYS A 180 -5.24 1.74 22.54
C LYS A 180 -4.64 2.53 23.71
N MET A 181 -4.90 3.82 23.78
CA MET A 181 -4.44 4.66 24.88
C MET A 181 -5.61 5.42 25.51
N ASP A 182 -5.58 5.54 26.80
CA ASP A 182 -6.54 6.37 27.50
C ASP A 182 -6.18 7.85 27.33
N MET A 183 -7.16 8.62 26.89
CA MET A 183 -7.08 10.06 26.82
C MET A 183 -8.02 10.64 27.88
N PRO A 184 -7.51 11.35 28.90
CA PRO A 184 -8.35 11.95 29.92
C PRO A 184 -9.44 12.84 29.31
N GLY A 185 -10.69 12.64 29.73
CA GLY A 185 -11.84 13.38 29.23
C GLY A 185 -12.50 12.80 27.98
N PHE A 186 -11.97 11.72 27.38
CA PHE A 186 -12.55 11.13 26.18
C PHE A 186 -12.92 9.66 26.38
N SER A 187 -14.07 9.28 25.81
CA SER A 187 -14.53 7.88 25.79
C SER A 187 -14.03 7.18 24.52
N ASN A 188 -13.66 5.91 24.64
CA ASN A 188 -13.35 5.07 23.46
C ASN A 188 -14.59 4.66 22.66
N ASN A 189 -15.80 4.97 23.14
CA ASN A 189 -17.07 4.68 22.47
C ASN A 189 -17.63 5.87 21.67
N LEU A 190 -16.79 6.84 21.32
CA LEU A 190 -17.19 7.93 20.43
C LEU A 190 -17.61 7.39 19.07
N PRO A 191 -18.61 8.00 18.42
CA PRO A 191 -18.98 7.69 17.04
C PRO A 191 -17.84 8.03 16.07
N SER A 192 -17.95 7.55 14.84
CA SER A 192 -16.99 7.85 13.78
C SER A 192 -17.71 8.28 12.51
N GLY A 193 -17.55 9.56 12.15
CA GLY A 193 -18.18 10.10 10.95
C GLY A 193 -17.77 9.37 9.67
N LYS A 194 -16.51 8.90 9.58
CA LYS A 194 -16.08 8.05 8.47
C LYS A 194 -16.82 6.71 8.45
N PHE A 195 -17.04 6.10 9.61
CA PHE A 195 -17.72 4.81 9.69
C PHE A 195 -19.19 4.95 9.32
N ASP A 196 -19.84 6.05 9.70
CA ASP A 196 -21.23 6.31 9.31
C ASP A 196 -21.35 6.53 7.79
N ALA A 197 -20.51 7.38 7.21
CA ALA A 197 -20.46 7.57 5.75
C ALA A 197 -20.15 6.26 4.99
N PHE A 198 -19.30 5.40 5.56
CA PHE A 198 -19.02 4.09 5.00
C PHE A 198 -20.25 3.17 5.02
N LYS A 199 -21.01 3.15 6.13
CA LYS A 199 -22.24 2.34 6.24
C LYS A 199 -23.24 2.73 5.18
N ASP A 200 -23.49 4.03 5.04
CA ASP A 200 -24.45 4.56 4.05
C ASP A 200 -24.02 4.15 2.64
N MET A 201 -22.74 4.38 2.29
CA MET A 201 -22.21 4.00 0.97
C MET A 201 -22.33 2.48 0.70
N VAL A 202 -22.03 1.64 1.67
CA VAL A 202 -22.12 0.18 1.50
C VAL A 202 -23.57 -0.25 1.33
N MET A 203 -24.51 0.34 2.08
CA MET A 203 -25.94 0.04 1.94
C MET A 203 -26.43 0.39 0.54
N ASP A 204 -26.12 1.59 0.04
CA ASP A 204 -26.49 2.01 -1.31
C ASP A 204 -25.95 1.05 -2.40
N ILE A 205 -24.70 0.61 -2.27
CA ILE A 205 -24.07 -0.33 -3.20
C ILE A 205 -24.77 -1.70 -3.17
N VAL A 206 -25.06 -2.21 -1.98
CA VAL A 206 -25.70 -3.52 -1.80
C VAL A 206 -27.17 -3.50 -2.27
N GLU A 207 -27.92 -2.44 -1.93
CA GLU A 207 -29.29 -2.26 -2.40
C GLU A 207 -29.36 -2.09 -3.92
N GLY A 208 -28.32 -1.50 -4.53
CA GLY A 208 -28.15 -1.43 -5.98
C GLY A 208 -27.85 -2.77 -6.66
N GLY A 209 -27.72 -3.87 -5.90
CA GLY A 209 -27.39 -5.21 -6.43
C GLY A 209 -25.93 -5.38 -6.87
N HIS A 210 -25.04 -4.57 -6.35
CA HIS A 210 -23.60 -4.60 -6.64
C HIS A 210 -22.81 -5.37 -5.59
N LYS A 211 -21.60 -5.80 -5.96
CA LYS A 211 -20.65 -6.43 -5.05
C LYS A 211 -19.48 -5.50 -4.75
N VAL A 212 -19.07 -5.44 -3.48
CA VAL A 212 -18.03 -4.52 -3.03
C VAL A 212 -16.90 -5.23 -2.30
N LEU A 213 -15.66 -4.86 -2.66
CA LEU A 213 -14.45 -5.18 -1.90
C LEU A 213 -14.14 -4.04 -0.94
N VAL A 214 -13.94 -4.36 0.32
CA VAL A 214 -13.58 -3.38 1.35
C VAL A 214 -12.17 -3.68 1.84
N PHE A 215 -11.26 -2.77 1.60
CA PHE A 215 -9.87 -2.87 2.03
C PHE A 215 -9.59 -1.97 3.23
N SER A 216 -8.88 -2.51 4.21
CA SER A 216 -8.27 -1.74 5.29
C SER A 216 -6.90 -2.29 5.67
N GLN A 217 -5.98 -1.42 6.09
CA GLN A 217 -4.73 -1.85 6.68
C GLN A 217 -4.91 -2.31 8.14
N PHE A 218 -5.95 -1.81 8.81
CA PHE A 218 -6.24 -2.12 10.21
C PHE A 218 -7.18 -3.32 10.30
N VAL A 219 -6.65 -4.50 10.65
CA VAL A 219 -7.46 -5.71 10.89
C VAL A 219 -8.53 -5.44 11.97
N GLN A 220 -8.21 -4.61 12.96
CA GLN A 220 -9.18 -4.21 14.00
C GLN A 220 -10.36 -3.40 13.43
N MET A 221 -10.11 -2.57 12.39
CA MET A 221 -11.20 -1.89 11.70
C MET A 221 -12.10 -2.87 10.94
N LEU A 222 -11.50 -3.84 10.26
CA LEU A 222 -12.27 -4.92 9.61
C LEU A 222 -13.11 -5.70 10.62
N HIS A 223 -12.62 -5.89 11.87
CA HIS A 223 -13.43 -6.50 12.93
C HIS A 223 -14.62 -5.63 13.36
N ILE A 224 -14.46 -4.30 13.42
CA ILE A 224 -15.57 -3.38 13.70
C ILE A 224 -16.61 -3.46 12.57
N ILE A 225 -16.17 -3.40 11.32
CA ILE A 225 -17.05 -3.55 10.15
C ILE A 225 -17.76 -4.91 10.18
N ARG A 226 -17.03 -5.98 10.47
CA ARG A 226 -17.59 -7.34 10.61
C ARG A 226 -18.68 -7.40 11.66
N GLN A 227 -18.48 -6.80 12.84
CA GLN A 227 -19.49 -6.76 13.91
C GLN A 227 -20.76 -6.05 13.46
N TRP A 228 -20.63 -4.94 12.74
CA TRP A 228 -21.77 -4.22 12.17
C TRP A 228 -22.52 -5.07 11.13
N LEU A 229 -21.82 -5.69 10.19
CA LEU A 229 -22.44 -6.55 9.16
C LEU A 229 -23.20 -7.72 9.76
N MET A 230 -22.62 -8.35 10.79
CA MET A 230 -23.29 -9.43 11.53
C MET A 230 -24.56 -8.94 12.23
N ALA A 231 -24.52 -7.77 12.88
CA ALA A 231 -25.68 -7.16 13.53
C ALA A 231 -26.77 -6.76 12.52
N SER A 232 -26.38 -6.38 11.31
CA SER A 232 -27.29 -6.03 10.21
C SER A 232 -27.74 -7.25 9.37
N SER A 233 -27.31 -8.47 9.72
CA SER A 233 -27.59 -9.70 8.98
C SER A 233 -27.19 -9.66 7.50
N ILE A 234 -26.15 -8.91 7.16
CA ILE A 234 -25.61 -8.81 5.81
C ILE A 234 -24.52 -9.87 5.60
N PRO A 235 -24.68 -10.79 4.61
CA PRO A 235 -23.67 -11.80 4.34
C PRO A 235 -22.39 -11.20 3.78
N PHE A 236 -21.25 -11.71 4.21
CA PHE A 236 -19.94 -11.26 3.75
C PHE A 236 -18.89 -12.36 3.78
N CYS A 237 -17.84 -12.22 2.95
CA CYS A 237 -16.59 -12.94 3.06
C CYS A 237 -15.54 -12.12 3.82
N TYR A 238 -14.58 -12.81 4.42
CA TYR A 238 -13.52 -12.18 5.22
C TYR A 238 -12.15 -12.79 4.93
N LEU A 239 -11.14 -11.94 4.75
CA LEU A 239 -9.77 -12.39 4.51
C LEU A 239 -8.74 -11.47 5.18
N ASP A 240 -7.92 -12.03 6.05
CA ASP A 240 -6.76 -11.38 6.64
C ASP A 240 -5.49 -12.25 6.58
N GLY A 241 -4.41 -11.81 7.24
CA GLY A 241 -3.15 -12.53 7.28
C GLY A 241 -3.20 -13.88 8.02
N ALA A 242 -4.21 -14.10 8.87
CA ALA A 242 -4.40 -15.32 9.66
C ALA A 242 -5.35 -16.32 8.99
N SER A 243 -6.09 -15.90 7.95
CA SER A 243 -7.07 -16.75 7.26
C SER A 243 -6.38 -17.92 6.54
N LYS A 244 -6.84 -19.14 6.82
CA LYS A 244 -6.29 -20.38 6.24
C LYS A 244 -6.95 -20.73 4.92
N ASP A 245 -8.27 -20.49 4.80
CA ASP A 245 -9.12 -20.97 3.69
C ASP A 245 -9.33 -19.87 2.63
N ARG A 246 -8.21 -19.29 2.18
CA ARG A 246 -8.19 -18.15 1.27
C ARG A 246 -8.92 -18.43 -0.06
N PHE A 247 -8.68 -19.59 -0.67
CA PHE A 247 -9.28 -19.95 -1.96
C PHE A 247 -10.77 -20.19 -1.83
N GLU A 248 -11.21 -20.82 -0.75
CA GLU A 248 -12.62 -21.08 -0.46
C GLU A 248 -13.40 -19.77 -0.29
N GLN A 249 -12.84 -18.78 0.46
CA GLN A 249 -13.46 -17.46 0.61
C GLN A 249 -13.60 -16.73 -0.74
N VAL A 250 -12.60 -16.81 -1.60
CA VAL A 250 -12.61 -16.20 -2.94
C VAL A 250 -13.65 -16.89 -3.84
N ASP A 251 -13.68 -18.22 -3.83
CA ASP A 251 -14.62 -19.00 -4.63
C ASP A 251 -16.07 -18.75 -4.17
N MET A 252 -16.30 -18.77 -2.85
CA MET A 252 -17.59 -18.47 -2.27
C MET A 252 -18.08 -17.07 -2.64
N PHE A 253 -17.20 -16.05 -2.58
CA PHE A 253 -17.57 -14.69 -2.98
C PHE A 253 -17.89 -14.58 -4.47
N ASN A 254 -17.07 -15.18 -5.33
CA ASN A 254 -17.29 -15.09 -6.78
C ASN A 254 -18.58 -15.81 -7.24
N ASN A 255 -18.88 -16.97 -6.67
CA ASN A 255 -19.95 -17.84 -7.14
C ASN A 255 -21.29 -17.65 -6.40
N SER A 256 -21.31 -16.99 -5.24
CA SER A 256 -22.54 -16.78 -4.46
C SER A 256 -23.13 -15.40 -4.73
N PRO A 257 -24.27 -15.28 -5.40
CA PRO A 257 -24.91 -13.98 -5.68
C PRO A 257 -25.36 -13.26 -4.39
N ASN A 258 -25.64 -14.01 -3.33
CA ASN A 258 -26.16 -13.49 -2.06
C ASN A 258 -25.08 -12.95 -1.13
N ILE A 259 -23.80 -12.99 -1.50
CA ILE A 259 -22.71 -12.43 -0.70
C ILE A 259 -22.20 -11.17 -1.40
N PRO A 260 -22.67 -9.98 -0.99
CA PRO A 260 -22.32 -8.73 -1.68
C PRO A 260 -21.00 -8.13 -1.22
N ILE A 261 -20.48 -8.50 -0.05
CA ILE A 261 -19.35 -7.82 0.58
C ILE A 261 -18.18 -8.79 0.81
N PHE A 262 -16.97 -8.33 0.50
CA PHE A 262 -15.74 -9.02 0.90
C PHE A 262 -14.82 -8.07 1.67
N LEU A 263 -14.60 -8.35 2.94
CA LEU A 263 -13.66 -7.62 3.81
C LEU A 263 -12.26 -8.21 3.66
N ILE A 264 -11.29 -7.40 3.28
CA ILE A 264 -9.94 -7.86 2.96
C ILE A 264 -8.90 -6.96 3.63
N SER A 265 -7.96 -7.54 4.38
CA SER A 265 -6.81 -6.75 4.82
C SER A 265 -5.88 -6.45 3.65
N LEU A 266 -5.34 -5.22 3.57
CA LEU A 266 -4.46 -4.81 2.46
C LEU A 266 -3.26 -5.75 2.28
N LYS A 267 -2.70 -6.28 3.37
CA LYS A 267 -1.60 -7.26 3.30
C LYS A 267 -2.04 -8.60 2.67
N ALA A 268 -3.24 -9.06 2.95
CA ALA A 268 -3.77 -10.29 2.39
C ALA A 268 -4.22 -10.11 0.93
N GLY A 269 -4.74 -8.94 0.59
CA GLY A 269 -5.14 -8.55 -0.77
C GLY A 269 -4.00 -8.47 -1.78
N GLY A 270 -2.75 -8.30 -1.32
CA GLY A 270 -1.56 -8.21 -2.17
C GLY A 270 -1.17 -9.51 -2.90
N THR A 271 -1.82 -10.64 -2.64
CA THR A 271 -1.44 -11.93 -3.22
C THR A 271 -2.49 -12.44 -4.21
N GLY A 272 -2.24 -12.33 -5.51
CA GLY A 272 -2.83 -13.09 -6.63
C GLY A 272 -4.34 -13.40 -6.66
N LEU A 273 -5.19 -12.72 -5.88
CA LEU A 273 -6.63 -12.98 -5.82
C LEU A 273 -7.30 -12.56 -7.13
N ASN A 274 -8.29 -13.32 -7.59
CA ASN A 274 -9.16 -12.97 -8.69
C ASN A 274 -10.58 -12.71 -8.17
N LEU A 275 -11.03 -11.44 -8.19
CA LEU A 275 -12.29 -10.99 -7.58
C LEU A 275 -13.13 -10.18 -8.58
N THR A 276 -13.21 -10.69 -9.81
CA THR A 276 -13.90 -10.03 -10.94
C THR A 276 -15.42 -10.00 -10.80
N SER A 277 -16.00 -10.69 -9.81
CA SER A 277 -17.43 -10.59 -9.51
C SER A 277 -17.82 -9.27 -8.85
N ALA A 278 -16.86 -8.54 -8.24
CA ALA A 278 -17.09 -7.21 -7.69
C ALA A 278 -16.91 -6.12 -8.75
N ASP A 279 -17.66 -5.07 -8.63
CA ASP A 279 -17.56 -3.85 -9.45
C ASP A 279 -17.34 -2.59 -8.61
N TYR A 280 -17.39 -2.73 -7.27
CA TYR A 280 -17.05 -1.67 -6.34
C TYR A 280 -15.86 -2.04 -5.47
N VAL A 281 -14.99 -1.06 -5.19
CA VAL A 281 -13.85 -1.17 -4.28
C VAL A 281 -13.86 0.02 -3.34
N ILE A 282 -13.78 -0.22 -2.04
CA ILE A 282 -13.67 0.82 -1.02
C ILE A 282 -12.34 0.63 -0.29
N HIS A 283 -11.46 1.61 -0.38
CA HIS A 283 -10.31 1.76 0.50
C HIS A 283 -10.75 2.56 1.71
N TYR A 284 -11.02 1.89 2.82
CA TYR A 284 -11.52 2.50 4.05
C TYR A 284 -10.53 3.48 4.65
N ASP A 285 -9.25 3.12 4.63
CA ASP A 285 -8.13 3.95 5.03
C ASP A 285 -7.04 3.94 3.95
N PRO A 286 -6.46 5.11 3.62
CA PRO A 286 -5.46 5.20 2.58
C PRO A 286 -4.15 4.53 3.01
N TRP A 287 -3.50 3.84 2.07
CA TRP A 287 -2.17 3.30 2.28
C TRP A 287 -1.12 4.31 1.83
N TRP A 288 0.02 4.31 2.49
CA TRP A 288 1.12 5.22 2.18
C TRP A 288 1.69 5.05 0.77
N ASN A 289 1.67 3.85 0.23
CA ASN A 289 2.12 3.54 -1.11
C ASN A 289 0.90 3.35 -2.03
N PRO A 290 0.61 4.30 -2.95
CA PRO A 290 -0.51 4.21 -3.88
C PRO A 290 -0.47 2.96 -4.76
N ALA A 291 0.72 2.40 -5.02
CA ALA A 291 0.87 1.18 -5.82
C ALA A 291 0.19 -0.03 -5.16
N VAL A 292 0.20 -0.12 -3.83
CA VAL A 292 -0.49 -1.20 -3.09
C VAL A 292 -2.01 -1.06 -3.21
N GLU A 293 -2.54 0.15 -3.16
CA GLU A 293 -3.98 0.41 -3.36
C GLU A 293 -4.38 0.08 -4.80
N SER A 294 -3.60 0.54 -5.78
CA SER A 294 -3.83 0.21 -7.19
C SER A 294 -3.80 -1.30 -7.42
N GLN A 295 -2.83 -2.01 -6.83
CA GLN A 295 -2.76 -3.46 -6.89
C GLN A 295 -3.99 -4.13 -6.26
N ALA A 296 -4.52 -3.59 -5.15
CA ALA A 296 -5.74 -4.10 -4.52
C ALA A 296 -6.97 -3.87 -5.42
N THR A 297 -7.13 -2.68 -6.02
CA THR A 297 -8.19 -2.39 -6.99
C THR A 297 -8.06 -3.27 -8.24
N ASP A 298 -6.85 -3.59 -8.67
CA ASP A 298 -6.57 -4.45 -9.82
C ASP A 298 -6.96 -5.92 -9.62
N ARG A 299 -7.39 -6.33 -8.43
CA ARG A 299 -8.02 -7.65 -8.20
C ARG A 299 -9.41 -7.73 -8.81
N THR A 300 -10.09 -6.60 -8.93
CA THR A 300 -11.41 -6.44 -9.54
C THR A 300 -11.30 -6.01 -11.01
N HIS A 301 -10.46 -5.02 -11.27
CA HIS A 301 -10.23 -4.46 -12.61
C HIS A 301 -9.19 -5.30 -13.37
N ARG A 302 -9.64 -6.47 -13.86
CA ARG A 302 -8.80 -7.50 -14.48
C ARG A 302 -9.50 -8.13 -15.68
N ILE A 303 -8.76 -8.84 -16.55
CA ILE A 303 -9.32 -9.63 -17.65
C ILE A 303 -10.40 -10.57 -17.10
N GLY A 304 -11.60 -10.51 -17.67
CA GLY A 304 -12.81 -11.18 -17.21
C GLY A 304 -13.79 -10.26 -16.50
N GLN A 305 -13.42 -9.01 -16.19
CA GLN A 305 -14.37 -8.01 -15.73
C GLN A 305 -15.22 -7.50 -16.89
N THR A 306 -16.54 -7.53 -16.69
CA THR A 306 -17.53 -7.09 -17.69
C THR A 306 -18.24 -5.80 -17.31
N ARG A 307 -18.09 -5.36 -16.05
CA ARG A 307 -18.73 -4.16 -15.52
C ARG A 307 -17.70 -3.06 -15.31
N GLN A 308 -18.15 -1.80 -15.36
CA GLN A 308 -17.34 -0.66 -14.95
C GLN A 308 -16.96 -0.80 -13.48
N VAL A 309 -15.69 -0.54 -13.13
CA VAL A 309 -15.20 -0.62 -11.77
C VAL A 309 -15.13 0.76 -11.14
N PHE A 310 -15.74 0.89 -9.97
CA PHE A 310 -15.70 2.10 -9.14
C PHE A 310 -14.81 1.86 -7.93
N SER A 311 -13.81 2.73 -7.72
CA SER A 311 -12.89 2.67 -6.59
C SER A 311 -12.97 3.93 -5.76
N TYR A 312 -13.39 3.82 -4.52
CA TYR A 312 -13.53 4.92 -3.57
C TYR A 312 -12.45 4.87 -2.50
N LYS A 313 -11.88 6.04 -2.18
CA LYS A 313 -11.00 6.23 -1.03
C LYS A 313 -11.68 7.13 -0.02
N LEU A 314 -11.86 6.63 1.21
CA LEU A 314 -12.44 7.43 2.28
C LEU A 314 -11.34 8.19 3.03
N ILE A 315 -11.45 9.51 3.06
CA ILE A 315 -10.47 10.42 3.66
C ILE A 315 -11.17 11.34 4.65
N CYS A 316 -10.68 11.43 5.88
CA CYS A 316 -11.15 12.43 6.82
C CYS A 316 -10.61 13.82 6.46
N GLN A 317 -11.52 14.80 6.31
CA GLN A 317 -11.16 16.19 6.04
C GLN A 317 -10.42 16.81 7.22
N ASN A 318 -9.53 17.76 6.93
CA ASN A 318 -8.75 18.51 7.92
C ASN A 318 -7.94 17.61 8.87
N THR A 319 -7.48 16.46 8.37
CA THR A 319 -6.71 15.49 9.16
C THR A 319 -5.39 15.12 8.47
N VAL A 320 -4.61 14.31 9.18
CA VAL A 320 -3.38 13.72 8.64
C VAL A 320 -3.60 12.93 7.36
N GLU A 321 -4.79 12.33 7.15
CA GLU A 321 -5.09 11.57 5.93
C GLU A 321 -5.13 12.46 4.68
N GLU A 322 -5.78 13.60 4.77
CA GLU A 322 -5.83 14.57 3.68
C GLU A 322 -4.44 15.14 3.36
N LYS A 323 -3.65 15.42 4.40
CA LYS A 323 -2.28 15.93 4.25
C LYS A 323 -1.35 14.91 3.62
N ILE A 324 -1.49 13.64 3.99
CA ILE A 324 -0.75 12.53 3.37
C ILE A 324 -1.11 12.42 1.89
N LEU A 325 -2.39 12.52 1.54
CA LEU A 325 -2.82 12.48 0.14
C LEU A 325 -2.19 13.61 -0.67
N LYS A 326 -2.22 14.84 -0.15
CA LYS A 326 -1.56 16.00 -0.79
C LYS A 326 -0.04 15.79 -0.97
N LEU A 327 0.63 15.23 0.03
CA LEU A 327 2.06 14.88 -0.08
C LEU A 327 2.32 13.79 -1.12
N GLN A 328 1.45 12.80 -1.23
CA GLN A 328 1.56 11.75 -2.26
C GLN A 328 1.40 12.34 -3.65
N GLU A 329 0.43 13.22 -3.87
CA GLU A 329 0.19 13.88 -5.15
C GLU A 329 1.35 14.78 -5.55
N ALA A 330 1.86 15.62 -4.63
CA ALA A 330 3.01 16.47 -4.87
C ALA A 330 4.27 15.67 -5.23
N LYS A 331 4.50 14.54 -4.56
CA LYS A 331 5.65 13.67 -4.85
C LYS A 331 5.46 12.81 -6.09
N ARG A 332 4.22 12.46 -6.45
CA ARG A 332 3.92 11.76 -7.69
C ARG A 332 4.27 12.58 -8.91
N SER A 333 3.96 13.87 -8.92
CA SER A 333 4.31 14.79 -10.01
C SER A 333 5.82 14.92 -10.21
N VAL A 334 6.60 14.90 -9.13
CA VAL A 334 8.08 14.92 -9.17
C VAL A 334 8.66 13.56 -9.56
N ALA A 335 8.05 12.46 -9.07
CA ALA A 335 8.52 11.10 -9.35
C ALA A 335 8.19 10.63 -10.78
N GLU A 336 7.06 11.02 -11.35
CA GLU A 336 6.72 10.77 -12.76
C GLU A 336 7.69 11.48 -13.71
N ALA A 337 8.30 12.58 -13.27
CA ALA A 337 9.32 13.28 -14.05
C ALA A 337 10.70 12.61 -14.00
N ILE A 338 11.00 11.81 -12.98
CA ILE A 338 12.35 11.27 -12.75
C ILE A 338 12.41 9.75 -12.76
N ILE A 339 11.68 9.07 -11.92
CA ILE A 339 11.47 7.59 -11.88
C ILE A 339 10.30 7.32 -10.92
N PRO A 340 9.29 6.50 -11.26
CA PRO A 340 8.18 6.22 -10.35
C PRO A 340 8.67 5.49 -9.09
N GLY A 341 8.38 6.02 -7.91
CA GLY A 341 8.44 5.30 -6.65
C GLY A 341 9.57 5.68 -5.68
N GLN A 342 9.53 6.88 -5.10
CA GLN A 342 10.31 7.15 -3.89
C GLN A 342 9.50 6.89 -2.62
N ASP A 343 10.15 6.28 -1.60
CA ASP A 343 9.61 6.14 -0.25
C ASP A 343 9.29 7.51 0.32
N THR A 344 8.03 7.83 0.42
CA THR A 344 7.52 9.11 0.94
C THR A 344 8.04 9.39 2.34
N TRP A 345 8.36 8.33 3.11
CA TRP A 345 8.74 8.40 4.53
C TRP A 345 10.22 8.65 4.79
N LYS A 346 11.10 8.08 3.97
CA LYS A 346 12.55 8.23 4.17
C LYS A 346 13.06 9.61 3.78
N SER A 347 12.21 10.42 3.14
CA SER A 347 12.53 11.75 2.66
C SER A 347 11.68 12.87 3.28
N LEU A 348 10.96 12.59 4.40
CA LEU A 348 10.25 13.65 5.12
C LEU A 348 11.24 14.68 5.64
N THR A 349 10.98 15.95 5.31
CA THR A 349 11.67 17.11 5.87
C THR A 349 11.01 17.53 7.19
N ARG A 350 11.65 18.43 7.93
CA ARG A 350 11.04 19.05 9.11
C ARG A 350 9.74 19.80 8.75
N GLU A 351 9.75 20.48 7.62
CA GLU A 351 8.59 21.23 7.10
C GLU A 351 7.41 20.27 6.77
N ASP A 352 7.73 19.11 6.17
CA ASP A 352 6.71 18.05 5.93
C ASP A 352 6.08 17.58 7.26
N LEU A 353 6.88 17.43 8.33
CA LEU A 353 6.39 17.04 9.64
C LEU A 353 5.51 18.14 10.27
N GLU A 354 5.95 19.38 10.23
CA GLU A 354 5.19 20.51 10.74
C GLU A 354 3.84 20.60 10.02
N MET A 355 3.82 20.41 8.69
CA MET A 355 2.59 20.36 7.91
C MET A 355 1.69 19.17 8.28
N LEU A 356 2.26 17.96 8.46
CA LEU A 356 1.48 16.75 8.81
C LEU A 356 0.79 16.86 10.18
N PHE A 357 1.44 17.50 11.14
CA PHE A 357 0.93 17.67 12.51
C PHE A 357 0.27 19.03 12.77
N ASP A 358 0.11 19.88 11.75
CA ASP A 358 -0.69 21.09 11.87
C ASP A 358 -2.18 20.72 12.04
N VAL A 359 -2.93 21.44 12.88
CA VAL A 359 -4.33 21.10 13.26
C VAL A 359 -5.20 22.31 13.04
#